data_ad07b15095fe038a79f7e20585368751
#
_entry.id   ad07b15095fe038a79f7e20585368751
#
_cell.length_a   1.000
_cell.length_b   1.000
_cell.length_c   1.000
_cell.angle_alpha   90.00
_cell.angle_beta   90.00
_cell.angle_gamma   90.00
#
_symmetry.space_group_name_H-M   'P 1'
#
loop_
_entity.id
_entity.type
_entity.pdbx_description
1 polymer ?
#
loop_
_entity_poly.entity_id
_entity_poly.type
_entity_poly.pdbx_seq_one_letter_code
_entity_poly.pdbx_strand_id
1 'polypeptide(L)'
;MKQYKLFVFTTVYLCILQTSLLSAQQRITMQNAVKTKLPTVMSVKTNRKVLTKTDTENNSRYVQNFDDKAAFETFMVVNKNNDECTWTYDSRVKAARYNNSKTLAADDWLLSPNIKLDNKHAYMLNFKYRAGFWSYTETFEVGIGTEIDTENYKIIVPRIETAVDSFQNNETEFTVKEDGDYRIGVHAMSKADQYYLFIDDISISEKALLAAPAATSIIDIKPGQQGTLTTDISFTTPTKAYDGSRIESLTKVEIYRNAKLITTFENPSPNVQLHYTDNSPTQGINQYSIIAYNNVGKGLAAVKETFVGIDIPAPPKDIILKESDNRITLAWKTPTEGAHNGYFDASTLSYNVYTKDGVILEKGIKHSEFIDKNIELKGAQKLLCYGVSAVTAGGESLISQSNPIVIGDSYTIPFHESFAMGKPTEEHFFWGEQNGENGFVFSTTHSYDDEYGCLEYLPKRKGDSASFNTGKIDVRNVRNPALMFTYFCYPGHKIKLKVIATSPQRTDTLAIYNYAAVGETKEWKKKVLLLDKFKNDDYVILKFLAESYNTAIPVYIDDINVINPLAELINR
;
A
#
# COMPACT_ATOMS: atom_id res chain seq x y z
N MET A 1 59.57 10.08 9.99
CA MET A 1 58.43 9.41 10.65
C MET A 1 57.06 10.08 10.45
N LYS A 2 56.95 11.36 10.08
CA LYS A 2 55.61 12.01 9.82
C LYS A 2 55.03 11.78 8.42
N GLN A 3 55.84 11.45 7.42
CA GLN A 3 55.35 11.19 6.05
C GLN A 3 54.75 9.77 5.84
N TYR A 4 55.23 8.77 6.59
CA TYR A 4 54.67 7.39 6.50
C TYR A 4 53.28 7.23 7.11
N LYS A 5 52.93 8.04 8.11
CA LYS A 5 51.56 7.97 8.70
C LYS A 5 50.47 8.57 7.83
N LEU A 6 50.81 9.51 6.94
CA LEU A 6 49.81 10.13 6.04
C LEU A 6 49.49 9.22 4.84
N PHE A 7 50.47 8.42 4.39
CA PHE A 7 50.26 7.50 3.26
C PHE A 7 49.43 6.26 3.63
N VAL A 8 49.56 5.77 4.86
CA VAL A 8 48.74 4.64 5.36
C VAL A 8 47.29 5.04 5.57
N PHE A 9 47.04 6.26 6.08
CA PHE A 9 45.65 6.75 6.28
C PHE A 9 44.92 7.02 4.98
N THR A 10 45.57 7.56 3.96
CA THR A 10 44.97 7.79 2.62
C THR A 10 44.68 6.50 1.89
N THR A 11 45.56 5.49 1.99
CA THR A 11 45.36 4.19 1.32
C THR A 11 44.22 3.39 1.98
N VAL A 12 44.12 3.40 3.30
CA VAL A 12 43.02 2.74 4.04
C VAL A 12 41.69 3.43 3.77
N TYR A 13 41.66 4.77 3.70
CA TYR A 13 40.42 5.51 3.39
C TYR A 13 39.96 5.31 1.93
N LEU A 14 40.91 5.18 0.98
CA LEU A 14 40.60 4.87 -0.41
C LEU A 14 40.11 3.41 -0.57
N CYS A 15 40.68 2.45 0.16
CA CYS A 15 40.19 1.07 0.17
C CYS A 15 38.80 0.94 0.78
N ILE A 16 38.49 1.66 1.87
CA ILE A 16 37.16 1.65 2.49
C ILE A 16 36.12 2.31 1.57
N LEU A 17 36.48 3.39 0.85
CA LEU A 17 35.59 4.00 -0.15
C LEU A 17 35.41 3.12 -1.40
N GLN A 18 36.44 2.41 -1.85
CA GLN A 18 36.29 1.46 -2.98
C GLN A 18 35.46 0.23 -2.61
N THR A 19 35.62 -0.33 -1.40
CA THR A 19 34.79 -1.46 -0.95
C THR A 19 33.35 -1.06 -0.72
N SER A 20 33.07 0.16 -0.20
CA SER A 20 31.70 0.66 -0.05
C SER A 20 31.03 0.98 -1.40
N LEU A 21 31.78 1.48 -2.38
CA LEU A 21 31.29 1.70 -3.75
C LEU A 21 31.06 0.38 -4.50
N LEU A 22 31.95 -0.62 -4.35
CA LEU A 22 31.74 -1.95 -4.94
C LEU A 22 30.53 -2.66 -4.33
N SER A 23 30.34 -2.59 -2.99
CA SER A 23 29.17 -3.16 -2.33
C SER A 23 27.86 -2.46 -2.74
N ALA A 24 27.90 -1.13 -2.93
CA ALA A 24 26.74 -0.38 -3.42
C ALA A 24 26.41 -0.70 -4.89
N GLN A 25 27.43 -0.84 -5.76
CA GLN A 25 27.24 -1.27 -7.15
C GLN A 25 26.76 -2.72 -7.26
N GLN A 26 27.29 -3.64 -6.45
CA GLN A 26 26.79 -5.01 -6.39
C GLN A 26 25.36 -5.08 -5.83
N ARG A 27 25.00 -4.27 -4.81
CA ARG A 27 23.63 -4.13 -4.33
C ARG A 27 22.67 -3.65 -5.44
N ILE A 28 23.08 -2.70 -6.26
CA ILE A 28 22.27 -2.20 -7.39
C ILE A 28 22.13 -3.26 -8.49
N THR A 29 23.20 -4.01 -8.79
CA THR A 29 23.18 -5.05 -9.84
C THR A 29 22.37 -6.27 -9.40
N MET A 30 22.40 -6.64 -8.12
CA MET A 30 21.58 -7.73 -7.57
C MET A 30 20.14 -7.36 -7.30
N GLN A 31 19.83 -6.13 -6.87
CA GLN A 31 18.46 -5.64 -6.88
C GLN A 31 17.81 -5.73 -8.27
N ASN A 32 18.60 -5.63 -9.34
CA ASN A 32 18.11 -5.81 -10.70
C ASN A 32 18.05 -7.28 -11.15
N ALA A 33 18.86 -8.18 -10.59
CA ALA A 33 18.86 -9.60 -10.92
C ALA A 33 17.82 -10.41 -10.10
N VAL A 34 17.57 -10.04 -8.86
CA VAL A 34 16.50 -10.63 -8.00
C VAL A 34 15.16 -9.92 -8.20
N LYS A 35 15.13 -8.77 -8.82
CA LYS A 35 13.92 -8.19 -9.43
C LYS A 35 13.59 -8.92 -10.74
N THR A 36 13.35 -10.21 -10.68
CA THR A 36 12.26 -10.73 -11.50
C THR A 36 11.03 -9.99 -10.98
N LYS A 37 10.67 -8.90 -11.63
CA LYS A 37 9.39 -8.26 -11.46
C LYS A 37 8.36 -9.38 -11.56
N LEU A 38 7.77 -9.76 -10.44
CA LEU A 38 6.40 -10.24 -10.48
C LEU A 38 5.70 -9.24 -11.40
N PRO A 39 4.95 -9.67 -12.41
CA PRO A 39 4.13 -8.74 -13.14
C PRO A 39 3.38 -8.01 -12.04
N THR A 40 3.72 -6.76 -11.86
CA THR A 40 2.93 -5.86 -11.05
C THR A 40 1.55 -6.12 -11.62
N VAL A 41 0.62 -6.60 -10.79
CA VAL A 41 -0.79 -6.49 -11.12
C VAL A 41 -0.84 -5.05 -11.59
N MET A 42 -0.99 -4.83 -12.90
CA MET A 42 -1.32 -3.51 -13.38
C MET A 42 -2.62 -3.26 -12.65
N SER A 43 -2.52 -2.57 -11.50
CA SER A 43 -3.65 -1.80 -11.05
C SER A 43 -3.94 -0.99 -12.29
N VAL A 44 -4.97 -1.37 -13.01
CA VAL A 44 -5.69 -0.44 -13.83
C VAL A 44 -5.93 0.67 -12.83
N LYS A 45 -5.12 1.72 -12.90
CA LYS A 45 -5.54 3.01 -12.44
C LYS A 45 -6.82 3.18 -13.25
N THR A 46 -7.92 2.72 -12.68
CA THR A 46 -9.20 3.29 -13.01
C THR A 46 -8.87 4.76 -12.89
N ASN A 47 -8.81 5.42 -14.04
CA ASN A 47 -8.89 6.85 -14.08
C ASN A 47 -10.22 7.15 -13.40
N ARG A 48 -10.24 7.11 -12.07
CA ARG A 48 -11.15 7.88 -11.26
C ARG A 48 -10.79 9.32 -11.58
N LYS A 49 -11.28 9.79 -12.70
CA LYS A 49 -11.61 11.18 -12.86
C LYS A 49 -12.79 11.36 -11.91
N VAL A 50 -12.46 11.41 -10.61
CA VAL A 50 -13.35 12.00 -9.65
C VAL A 50 -13.66 13.35 -10.26
N LEU A 51 -14.93 13.58 -10.57
CA LEU A 51 -15.47 14.87 -11.00
C LEU A 51 -15.41 15.88 -9.83
N THR A 52 -14.26 15.99 -9.20
CA THR A 52 -13.96 16.96 -8.15
C THR A 52 -13.15 18.14 -8.68
N LYS A 53 -12.75 18.12 -9.95
CA LYS A 53 -11.86 19.17 -10.47
C LYS A 53 -12.57 20.36 -11.14
N THR A 54 -13.86 20.29 -11.42
CA THR A 54 -14.61 21.37 -12.05
C THR A 54 -15.42 22.23 -11.07
N ASP A 55 -15.78 21.72 -9.89
CA ASP A 55 -16.49 22.51 -8.88
C ASP A 55 -15.56 23.16 -7.83
N THR A 56 -14.31 22.70 -7.69
CA THR A 56 -13.39 23.19 -6.65
C THR A 56 -12.69 24.51 -7.02
N GLU A 57 -12.56 24.86 -8.28
CA GLU A 57 -11.90 26.14 -8.66
C GLU A 57 -12.77 27.37 -8.42
N ASN A 58 -14.10 27.23 -8.37
CA ASN A 58 -15.01 28.39 -8.15
C ASN A 58 -15.42 28.59 -6.68
N ASN A 59 -15.17 27.66 -5.78
CA ASN A 59 -15.61 27.69 -4.38
C ASN A 59 -14.47 27.82 -3.38
N SER A 60 -13.24 28.01 -3.84
CA SER A 60 -12.08 28.17 -2.97
C SER A 60 -12.08 29.57 -2.34
N ARG A 61 -12.03 29.61 -1.00
CA ARG A 61 -11.91 30.88 -0.22
C ARG A 61 -10.45 31.16 0.13
N TYR A 62 -9.62 30.13 0.21
CA TYR A 62 -8.21 30.26 0.56
C TYR A 62 -7.42 29.05 0.10
N VAL A 63 -6.21 29.25 -0.40
CA VAL A 63 -5.24 28.19 -0.75
C VAL A 63 -3.84 28.66 -0.43
N GLN A 64 -3.05 27.82 0.25
CA GLN A 64 -1.64 28.04 0.53
C GLN A 64 -0.87 26.73 0.51
N ASN A 65 0.14 26.63 -0.35
CA ASN A 65 0.93 25.45 -0.60
C ASN A 65 2.41 25.57 -0.14
N PHE A 66 2.81 26.70 0.45
CA PHE A 66 4.17 26.97 0.91
C PHE A 66 5.29 26.64 -0.10
N ASP A 67 5.02 26.83 -1.40
CA ASP A 67 6.01 26.58 -2.46
C ASP A 67 7.29 27.41 -2.33
N ASP A 68 7.21 28.56 -1.67
CA ASP A 68 8.33 29.45 -1.41
C ASP A 68 8.25 30.13 -0.04
N LYS A 69 9.33 30.81 0.34
CA LYS A 69 9.43 31.50 1.63
C LYS A 69 8.46 32.69 1.75
N ALA A 70 8.17 33.38 0.64
CA ALA A 70 7.25 34.52 0.66
C ALA A 70 5.83 34.06 1.02
N ALA A 71 5.43 32.88 0.58
CA ALA A 71 4.18 32.25 0.96
C ALA A 71 4.09 32.00 2.48
N PHE A 72 5.15 31.49 3.10
CA PHE A 72 5.22 31.33 4.56
C PHE A 72 5.21 32.68 5.31
N GLU A 73 5.91 33.69 4.79
CA GLU A 73 6.00 35.03 5.40
C GLU A 73 4.65 35.79 5.43
N THR A 74 3.61 35.29 4.73
CA THR A 74 2.23 35.82 4.86
C THR A 74 1.57 35.38 6.16
N PHE A 75 2.10 34.32 6.83
CA PHE A 75 1.61 33.84 8.10
C PHE A 75 2.24 34.59 9.26
N MET A 76 1.52 34.64 10.36
CA MET A 76 2.01 35.17 11.61
C MET A 76 2.37 34.04 12.55
N VAL A 77 3.55 34.13 13.16
CA VAL A 77 3.99 33.19 14.20
C VAL A 77 3.75 33.83 15.57
N VAL A 78 3.07 33.10 16.47
CA VAL A 78 2.85 33.51 17.85
C VAL A 78 3.52 32.48 18.75
N ASN A 79 4.66 32.85 19.34
CA ASN A 79 5.43 32.04 20.28
C ASN A 79 4.94 32.33 21.70
N LYS A 80 4.16 31.45 22.31
CA LYS A 80 3.51 31.64 23.63
C LYS A 80 4.46 31.29 24.77
N ASN A 81 5.34 30.30 24.62
CA ASN A 81 6.27 29.84 25.66
C ASN A 81 7.58 30.66 25.70
N ASN A 82 7.77 31.61 24.74
CA ASN A 82 8.96 32.48 24.60
C ASN A 82 10.28 31.73 24.56
N ASP A 83 10.30 30.53 23.97
CA ASP A 83 11.55 29.81 23.72
C ASP A 83 12.14 30.21 22.35
N GLU A 84 13.33 29.66 22.00
CA GLU A 84 13.99 29.96 20.72
C GLU A 84 13.46 29.07 19.56
N CYS A 85 12.54 28.14 19.84
CA CYS A 85 12.01 27.18 18.90
C CYS A 85 10.60 27.60 18.46
N THR A 86 10.36 27.68 17.17
CA THR A 86 9.07 28.10 16.63
C THR A 86 8.87 27.65 15.18
N TRP A 87 7.79 28.09 14.55
CA TRP A 87 7.49 27.85 13.17
C TRP A 87 8.47 28.58 12.22
N THR A 88 8.95 27.86 11.21
CA THR A 88 9.87 28.36 10.18
C THR A 88 9.52 27.76 8.82
N TYR A 89 10.06 28.34 7.74
CA TYR A 89 9.96 27.75 6.40
C TYR A 89 11.06 26.73 6.15
N ASP A 90 10.72 25.52 5.71
CA ASP A 90 11.70 24.54 5.24
C ASP A 90 11.79 24.54 3.71
N SER A 91 12.88 25.07 3.17
CA SER A 91 13.09 25.20 1.72
C SER A 91 13.32 23.86 0.99
N ARG A 92 13.68 22.79 1.69
CA ARG A 92 13.89 21.45 1.10
C ARG A 92 12.59 20.70 0.95
N VAL A 93 11.72 20.83 1.97
CA VAL A 93 10.40 20.17 1.98
C VAL A 93 9.37 21.08 1.30
N LYS A 94 9.62 22.40 1.27
CA LYS A 94 8.67 23.46 0.84
C LYS A 94 7.38 23.42 1.67
N ALA A 95 7.53 23.50 2.98
CA ALA A 95 6.44 23.42 3.94
C ALA A 95 6.70 24.33 5.15
N ALA A 96 5.67 24.64 5.90
CA ALA A 96 5.81 25.20 7.24
C ALA A 96 6.34 24.10 8.18
N ARG A 97 7.41 24.41 8.94
CA ARG A 97 8.05 23.50 9.87
C ARG A 97 8.07 24.08 11.27
N TYR A 98 7.56 23.35 12.24
CA TYR A 98 7.77 23.61 13.64
C TYR A 98 9.07 22.94 14.11
N ASN A 99 9.91 23.71 14.82
CA ASN A 99 11.14 23.21 15.42
C ASN A 99 10.89 22.97 16.91
N ASN A 100 11.03 21.75 17.37
CA ASN A 100 10.75 21.43 18.77
C ASN A 100 11.93 21.78 19.70
N SER A 101 11.63 22.25 20.90
CA SER A 101 12.61 22.52 21.96
C SER A 101 13.00 21.21 22.66
N LYS A 102 14.28 21.10 23.06
CA LYS A 102 14.77 19.97 23.86
C LYS A 102 14.28 19.98 25.29
N THR A 103 13.91 21.14 25.81
CA THR A 103 13.68 21.36 27.25
C THR A 103 12.26 21.82 27.58
N LEU A 104 11.59 22.48 26.65
CA LEU A 104 10.23 23.01 26.82
C LEU A 104 9.26 22.34 25.85
N ALA A 105 8.03 22.14 26.28
CA ALA A 105 6.95 21.70 25.41
C ALA A 105 6.58 22.83 24.43
N ALA A 106 6.13 22.44 23.24
CA ALA A 106 5.64 23.38 22.23
C ALA A 106 4.37 24.08 22.72
N ASP A 107 4.27 25.38 22.46
CA ASP A 107 3.07 26.22 22.65
C ASP A 107 3.09 27.39 21.69
N ASP A 108 3.13 27.07 20.39
CA ASP A 108 3.30 28.06 19.31
C ASP A 108 2.24 27.92 18.26
N TRP A 109 1.74 29.06 17.81
CA TRP A 109 0.73 29.12 16.76
C TRP A 109 1.29 29.64 15.46
N LEU A 110 0.84 29.04 14.34
CA LEU A 110 1.01 29.52 12.98
C LEU A 110 -0.33 30.01 12.46
N LEU A 111 -0.52 31.33 12.37
CA LEU A 111 -1.78 31.97 12.01
C LEU A 111 -1.80 32.37 10.53
N SER A 112 -2.82 31.97 9.80
CA SER A 112 -3.03 32.37 8.41
C SER A 112 -3.29 33.88 8.27
N PRO A 113 -3.16 34.47 7.07
CA PRO A 113 -3.79 35.75 6.74
C PRO A 113 -5.30 35.71 6.99
N ASN A 114 -5.94 36.90 6.99
CA ASN A 114 -7.39 36.99 7.09
C ASN A 114 -8.09 36.32 5.90
N ILE A 115 -9.10 35.51 6.20
CA ILE A 115 -9.94 34.78 5.26
C ILE A 115 -11.38 35.22 5.47
N LYS A 116 -12.01 35.74 4.44
CA LYS A 116 -13.39 36.22 4.53
C LYS A 116 -14.35 35.03 4.49
N LEU A 117 -15.05 34.80 5.59
CA LEU A 117 -16.05 33.75 5.75
C LEU A 117 -17.39 34.34 6.17
N ASP A 118 -18.49 33.68 5.82
CA ASP A 118 -19.84 34.05 6.20
C ASP A 118 -20.55 32.92 6.94
N ASN A 119 -21.61 33.24 7.64
CA ASN A 119 -22.38 32.28 8.46
C ASN A 119 -23.45 31.51 7.67
N LYS A 120 -23.46 31.65 6.34
CA LYS A 120 -24.42 30.95 5.45
C LYS A 120 -23.88 29.66 4.89
N HIS A 121 -22.56 29.46 4.98
CA HIS A 121 -21.86 28.31 4.40
C HIS A 121 -21.27 27.39 5.48
N ALA A 122 -21.29 26.10 5.20
CA ALA A 122 -20.34 25.16 5.75
C ALA A 122 -19.06 25.18 4.88
N TYR A 123 -17.92 25.10 5.53
CA TYR A 123 -16.60 25.12 4.89
C TYR A 123 -15.87 23.81 5.10
N MET A 124 -14.98 23.46 4.17
CA MET A 124 -14.06 22.35 4.26
C MET A 124 -12.64 22.88 4.38
N LEU A 125 -11.97 22.59 5.50
CA LEU A 125 -10.55 22.79 5.71
C LEU A 125 -9.81 21.51 5.30
N ASN A 126 -8.88 21.65 4.36
CA ASN A 126 -7.93 20.59 4.00
C ASN A 126 -6.52 21.07 4.27
N PHE A 127 -5.67 20.18 4.76
CA PHE A 127 -4.23 20.42 4.88
C PHE A 127 -3.48 19.10 4.94
N LYS A 128 -2.17 19.16 4.69
CA LYS A 128 -1.25 18.04 4.83
C LYS A 128 -0.37 18.23 6.05
N TYR A 129 -0.05 17.11 6.72
CA TYR A 129 0.82 17.13 7.89
C TYR A 129 1.67 15.85 7.98
N ARG A 130 2.82 15.94 8.64
CA ARG A 130 3.67 14.80 8.96
C ARG A 130 4.63 15.10 10.09
N ALA A 131 5.14 14.05 10.76
CA ALA A 131 6.33 14.17 11.63
C ALA A 131 7.59 14.29 10.76
N GLY A 132 8.64 14.87 11.32
CA GLY A 132 9.95 14.96 10.67
C GLY A 132 10.70 13.63 10.62
N PHE A 133 10.42 12.74 11.57
CA PHE A 133 11.05 11.43 11.68
C PHE A 133 10.16 10.46 12.48
N TRP A 134 10.05 9.22 12.03
CA TRP A 134 9.14 8.20 12.57
C TRP A 134 9.30 7.83 14.05
N SER A 135 10.44 8.11 14.66
CA SER A 135 10.68 7.80 16.08
C SER A 135 10.22 8.89 17.05
N TYR A 136 9.77 10.03 16.53
CA TYR A 136 9.29 11.16 17.31
C TYR A 136 7.81 11.40 17.09
N THR A 137 7.07 11.65 18.18
CA THR A 137 5.63 11.89 18.10
C THR A 137 5.34 13.37 18.20
N GLU A 138 4.90 13.98 17.11
CA GLU A 138 4.47 15.36 17.07
C GLU A 138 3.00 15.49 17.44
N THR A 139 2.66 16.58 18.08
CA THR A 139 1.30 16.85 18.55
C THR A 139 0.88 18.25 18.16
N PHE A 140 -0.32 18.39 17.62
CA PHE A 140 -0.89 19.68 17.25
C PHE A 140 -2.42 19.64 17.23
N GLU A 141 -3.04 20.84 17.17
CA GLU A 141 -4.47 21.03 16.90
C GLU A 141 -4.65 22.21 15.94
N VAL A 142 -5.86 22.43 15.42
CA VAL A 142 -6.15 23.58 14.57
C VAL A 142 -7.38 24.32 15.08
N GLY A 143 -7.21 25.63 15.29
CA GLY A 143 -8.27 26.54 15.70
C GLY A 143 -8.63 27.58 14.64
N ILE A 144 -9.77 28.23 14.84
CA ILE A 144 -10.24 29.38 14.05
C ILE A 144 -10.62 30.53 14.97
N GLY A 145 -10.19 31.74 14.63
CA GLY A 145 -10.50 32.96 15.37
C GLY A 145 -10.42 34.22 14.49
N THR A 146 -10.81 35.37 15.04
CA THR A 146 -10.78 36.67 14.34
C THR A 146 -9.59 37.53 14.76
N GLU A 147 -9.05 37.27 15.94
CA GLU A 147 -7.98 38.08 16.55
C GLU A 147 -6.60 37.40 16.37
N ILE A 148 -5.56 38.14 16.74
CA ILE A 148 -4.19 37.59 16.87
C ILE A 148 -4.04 36.82 18.19
N ASP A 149 -4.77 37.25 19.21
CA ASP A 149 -4.81 36.53 20.48
C ASP A 149 -5.56 35.20 20.32
N THR A 150 -4.85 34.12 20.54
CA THR A 150 -5.33 32.76 20.29
C THR A 150 -6.14 32.16 21.44
N GLU A 151 -6.29 32.83 22.57
CA GLU A 151 -7.03 32.32 23.74
C GLU A 151 -8.50 32.02 23.43
N ASN A 152 -9.08 32.77 22.49
CA ASN A 152 -10.48 32.63 22.10
C ASN A 152 -10.68 31.83 20.79
N TYR A 153 -9.65 31.14 20.32
CA TYR A 153 -9.78 30.30 19.12
C TYR A 153 -10.68 29.11 19.39
N LYS A 154 -11.66 28.92 18.53
CA LYS A 154 -12.49 27.71 18.52
C LYS A 154 -11.68 26.59 17.87
N ILE A 155 -11.40 25.52 18.60
CA ILE A 155 -10.75 24.33 18.02
C ILE A 155 -11.71 23.67 17.05
N ILE A 156 -11.30 23.53 15.80
CA ILE A 156 -12.03 22.89 14.69
C ILE A 156 -11.41 21.55 14.30
N VAL A 157 -10.09 21.38 14.47
CA VAL A 157 -9.42 20.09 14.39
C VAL A 157 -8.90 19.75 15.77
N PRO A 158 -9.46 18.71 16.42
CA PRO A 158 -8.99 18.30 17.74
C PRO A 158 -7.56 17.78 17.67
N ARG A 159 -6.93 17.69 18.82
CA ARG A 159 -5.55 17.21 18.99
C ARG A 159 -5.24 15.98 18.13
N ILE A 160 -4.23 16.11 17.29
CA ILE A 160 -3.64 15.04 16.47
C ILE A 160 -2.27 14.69 17.03
N GLU A 161 -1.99 13.41 17.18
CA GLU A 161 -0.66 12.86 17.45
C GLU A 161 -0.18 12.06 16.25
N THR A 162 1.02 12.36 15.75
CA THR A 162 1.59 11.67 14.59
C THR A 162 3.07 11.39 14.76
N ALA A 163 3.49 10.17 14.39
CA ALA A 163 4.87 9.76 14.20
C ALA A 163 5.13 9.31 12.76
N VAL A 164 4.19 9.61 11.84
CA VAL A 164 4.31 9.24 10.43
C VAL A 164 5.12 10.31 9.70
N ASP A 165 6.20 9.88 9.04
CA ASP A 165 7.15 10.75 8.32
C ASP A 165 6.81 10.98 6.84
N SER A 166 5.67 10.46 6.38
CA SER A 166 5.06 10.79 5.08
C SER A 166 3.84 11.67 5.26
N PHE A 167 3.59 12.59 4.33
CA PHE A 167 2.44 13.49 4.40
C PHE A 167 1.12 12.72 4.45
N GLN A 168 0.33 13.05 5.46
CA GLN A 168 -1.05 12.62 5.67
C GLN A 168 -1.98 13.78 5.35
N ASN A 169 -3.20 13.49 4.88
CA ASN A 169 -4.23 14.50 4.63
C ASN A 169 -5.18 14.60 5.83
N ASN A 170 -5.60 15.82 6.15
CA ASN A 170 -6.74 16.08 7.03
C ASN A 170 -7.84 16.78 6.22
N GLU A 171 -9.08 16.40 6.47
CA GLU A 171 -10.28 17.05 5.95
C GLU A 171 -11.23 17.28 7.13
N THR A 172 -11.56 18.55 7.38
CA THR A 172 -12.42 18.93 8.51
C THR A 172 -13.46 19.94 8.08
N GLU A 173 -14.73 19.64 8.36
CA GLU A 173 -15.82 20.55 8.14
C GLU A 173 -16.01 21.48 9.33
N PHE A 174 -16.27 22.76 9.04
CA PHE A 174 -16.58 23.75 10.06
C PHE A 174 -17.57 24.81 9.58
N THR A 175 -18.14 25.54 10.54
CA THR A 175 -18.99 26.71 10.29
C THR A 175 -18.55 27.85 11.19
N VAL A 176 -18.82 29.08 10.77
CA VAL A 176 -18.65 30.30 11.57
C VAL A 176 -20.01 30.83 12.02
N LYS A 177 -20.05 31.58 13.15
CA LYS A 177 -21.30 32.12 13.70
C LYS A 177 -21.72 33.42 13.05
N GLU A 178 -20.77 34.22 12.62
CA GLU A 178 -20.97 35.58 12.06
C GLU A 178 -20.13 35.76 10.82
N ASP A 179 -20.53 36.67 9.95
CA ASP A 179 -19.75 37.07 8.80
C ASP A 179 -18.52 37.86 9.29
N GLY A 180 -17.35 37.59 8.74
CA GLY A 180 -16.14 38.27 9.18
C GLY A 180 -14.84 37.80 8.53
N ASP A 181 -13.75 38.40 8.98
CA ASP A 181 -12.39 38.03 8.63
C ASP A 181 -11.81 37.08 9.71
N TYR A 182 -11.55 35.87 9.32
CA TYR A 182 -11.09 34.78 10.19
C TYR A 182 -9.65 34.39 9.89
N ARG A 183 -8.96 33.81 10.87
CA ARG A 183 -7.66 33.19 10.73
C ARG A 183 -7.76 31.71 11.13
N ILE A 184 -7.10 30.86 10.37
CA ILE A 184 -6.80 29.48 10.79
C ILE A 184 -5.48 29.52 11.55
N GLY A 185 -5.44 28.92 12.72
CA GLY A 185 -4.24 28.79 13.54
C GLY A 185 -3.88 27.33 13.75
N VAL A 186 -2.65 26.95 13.39
CA VAL A 186 -2.10 25.64 13.74
C VAL A 186 -1.30 25.79 15.02
N HIS A 187 -1.72 25.11 16.09
CA HIS A 187 -1.11 25.12 17.40
C HIS A 187 -0.21 23.89 17.58
N ALA A 188 1.10 24.09 17.63
CA ALA A 188 2.05 23.05 17.97
C ALA A 188 2.02 22.80 19.48
N MET A 189 1.91 21.53 19.89
CA MET A 189 1.73 21.11 21.29
C MET A 189 2.60 19.90 21.65
N SER A 190 3.65 19.63 20.89
CA SER A 190 4.55 18.50 21.11
C SER A 190 5.24 18.60 22.46
N LYS A 191 5.49 17.46 23.10
CA LYS A 191 6.33 17.43 24.32
C LYS A 191 7.75 17.89 23.99
N ALA A 192 8.51 18.27 25.00
CA ALA A 192 9.94 18.54 24.84
C ALA A 192 10.67 17.33 24.22
N ASP A 193 11.79 17.61 23.54
CA ASP A 193 12.67 16.61 22.94
C ASP A 193 12.01 15.74 21.85
N GLN A 194 11.03 16.32 21.12
CA GLN A 194 10.56 15.78 19.84
C GLN A 194 11.40 16.31 18.68
N TYR A 195 10.93 16.20 17.40
CA TYR A 195 11.77 16.59 16.27
C TYR A 195 11.15 17.74 15.46
N TYR A 196 10.49 17.45 14.34
CA TYR A 196 9.84 18.45 13.51
C TYR A 196 8.41 18.05 13.20
N LEU A 197 7.50 19.04 13.24
CA LEU A 197 6.18 18.94 12.65
C LEU A 197 6.15 19.73 11.33
N PHE A 198 5.61 19.15 10.28
CA PHE A 198 5.40 19.83 8.99
C PHE A 198 3.92 19.97 8.69
N ILE A 199 3.54 21.17 8.18
CA ILE A 199 2.20 21.47 7.69
C ILE A 199 2.34 22.05 6.27
N ASP A 200 1.44 21.62 5.36
CA ASP A 200 1.45 22.01 3.97
C ASP A 200 0.05 21.98 3.33
N ASP A 201 -0.09 22.53 2.12
CA ASP A 201 -1.30 22.47 1.29
C ASP A 201 -2.59 22.86 2.05
N ILE A 202 -2.57 23.98 2.80
CA ILE A 202 -3.76 24.47 3.51
C ILE A 202 -4.74 25.06 2.51
N SER A 203 -5.98 24.58 2.51
CA SER A 203 -7.07 25.15 1.69
C SER A 203 -8.39 25.19 2.44
N ILE A 204 -9.19 26.21 2.14
CA ILE A 204 -10.57 26.35 2.60
C ILE A 204 -11.46 26.54 1.39
N SER A 205 -12.49 25.71 1.29
CA SER A 205 -13.51 25.80 0.25
C SER A 205 -14.92 25.80 0.84
N GLU A 206 -15.86 26.40 0.12
CA GLU A 206 -17.27 26.26 0.46
C GLU A 206 -17.72 24.82 0.17
N LYS A 207 -18.34 24.19 1.15
CA LYS A 207 -18.90 22.85 1.01
C LYS A 207 -20.37 22.88 0.64
N ALA A 208 -21.15 23.69 1.34
CA ALA A 208 -22.60 23.79 1.16
C ALA A 208 -23.15 25.09 1.72
N LEU A 209 -24.24 25.57 1.15
CA LEU A 209 -25.12 26.54 1.79
C LEU A 209 -25.90 25.85 2.92
N LEU A 210 -25.88 26.39 4.13
CA LEU A 210 -26.49 25.78 5.33
C LEU A 210 -28.00 25.54 5.16
N ALA A 211 -28.73 26.51 4.65
CA ALA A 211 -30.18 26.43 4.47
C ALA A 211 -30.61 25.86 3.09
N ALA A 212 -29.68 25.47 2.23
CA ALA A 212 -30.01 24.75 0.99
C ALA A 212 -30.31 23.26 1.27
N PRO A 213 -30.98 22.54 0.34
CA PRO A 213 -31.36 21.16 0.57
C PRO A 213 -30.19 20.23 0.86
N ALA A 214 -30.32 19.34 1.84
CA ALA A 214 -29.45 18.18 2.00
C ALA A 214 -29.54 17.28 0.76
N ALA A 215 -28.62 16.34 0.63
CA ALA A 215 -28.63 15.38 -0.47
C ALA A 215 -29.93 14.57 -0.50
N THR A 216 -30.46 14.30 -1.68
CA THR A 216 -31.60 13.40 -1.87
C THR A 216 -31.24 11.98 -1.42
N SER A 217 -32.23 11.20 -0.97
CA SER A 217 -32.02 9.79 -0.65
C SER A 217 -32.20 8.94 -1.92
N ILE A 218 -31.11 8.47 -2.53
CA ILE A 218 -31.18 7.54 -3.66
C ILE A 218 -31.63 6.18 -3.14
N ILE A 219 -32.79 5.72 -3.58
CA ILE A 219 -33.34 4.41 -3.24
C ILE A 219 -32.62 3.36 -4.07
N ASP A 220 -32.63 3.54 -5.40
CA ASP A 220 -32.00 2.61 -6.32
C ASP A 220 -31.60 3.28 -7.65
N ILE A 221 -30.55 2.73 -8.27
CA ILE A 221 -30.15 3.00 -9.65
C ILE A 221 -29.87 1.65 -10.31
N LYS A 222 -30.84 1.17 -11.11
CA LYS A 222 -30.80 -0.15 -11.74
C LYS A 222 -30.48 -0.04 -13.22
N PRO A 223 -29.37 -0.65 -13.69
CA PRO A 223 -29.12 -0.78 -15.11
C PRO A 223 -30.13 -1.72 -15.76
N GLY A 224 -30.36 -1.55 -17.02
CA GLY A 224 -31.26 -2.39 -17.82
C GLY A 224 -30.83 -3.85 -17.84
N GLN A 225 -31.81 -4.74 -17.90
CA GLN A 225 -31.58 -6.18 -17.91
C GLN A 225 -30.84 -6.63 -19.17
N GLN A 226 -30.06 -7.72 -19.06
CA GLN A 226 -29.35 -8.35 -20.16
C GLN A 226 -28.49 -7.38 -21.00
N GLY A 227 -27.93 -6.33 -20.34
CA GLY A 227 -27.08 -5.37 -21.00
C GLY A 227 -27.79 -4.33 -21.85
N THR A 228 -29.12 -4.16 -21.69
CA THR A 228 -29.84 -3.07 -22.36
C THR A 228 -29.36 -1.71 -21.89
N LEU A 229 -29.29 -0.74 -22.81
CA LEU A 229 -28.82 0.62 -22.53
C LEU A 229 -29.97 1.48 -21.97
N THR A 230 -30.41 1.13 -20.76
CA THR A 230 -31.38 1.88 -19.96
C THR A 230 -30.95 1.89 -18.50
N THR A 231 -31.47 2.85 -17.71
CA THR A 231 -31.23 2.91 -16.25
C THR A 231 -32.46 3.45 -15.55
N ASP A 232 -33.00 2.69 -14.60
CA ASP A 232 -34.09 3.12 -13.74
C ASP A 232 -33.54 3.76 -12.47
N ILE A 233 -33.98 4.99 -12.20
CA ILE A 233 -33.52 5.81 -11.09
C ILE A 233 -34.71 6.07 -10.16
N SER A 234 -34.59 5.72 -8.89
CA SER A 234 -35.58 6.00 -7.85
C SER A 234 -34.94 6.70 -6.65
N PHE A 235 -35.55 7.76 -6.18
CA PHE A 235 -35.04 8.55 -5.07
C PHE A 235 -36.17 9.25 -4.30
N THR A 236 -35.86 9.70 -3.06
CA THR A 236 -36.80 10.49 -2.25
C THR A 236 -36.24 11.90 -2.10
N THR A 237 -37.08 12.91 -2.34
CA THR A 237 -36.75 14.33 -2.14
C THR A 237 -36.43 14.64 -0.69
N PRO A 238 -35.46 15.54 -0.39
CA PRO A 238 -35.04 15.84 0.99
C PRO A 238 -36.14 16.57 1.78
N THR A 239 -36.16 16.33 3.09
CA THR A 239 -37.02 17.03 4.05
C THR A 239 -36.27 18.04 4.90
N LYS A 240 -34.93 18.00 4.85
CA LYS A 240 -34.04 18.85 5.65
C LYS A 240 -33.05 19.57 4.78
N ALA A 241 -32.72 20.79 5.20
CA ALA A 241 -31.59 21.53 4.71
C ALA A 241 -30.27 20.92 5.22
N TYR A 242 -29.15 21.41 4.75
CA TYR A 242 -27.83 20.94 5.14
C TYR A 242 -27.55 21.08 6.64
N ASP A 243 -28.02 22.18 7.26
CA ASP A 243 -27.91 22.45 8.69
C ASP A 243 -28.90 21.63 9.55
N GLY A 244 -29.73 20.80 8.94
CA GLY A 244 -30.76 19.98 9.60
C GLY A 244 -32.10 20.68 9.79
N SER A 245 -32.25 21.95 9.42
CA SER A 245 -33.52 22.67 9.46
C SER A 245 -34.53 22.06 8.47
N ARG A 246 -35.83 22.26 8.73
CA ARG A 246 -36.90 21.73 7.88
C ARG A 246 -37.01 22.51 6.58
N ILE A 247 -37.19 21.79 5.48
CA ILE A 247 -37.50 22.37 4.16
C ILE A 247 -39.03 22.44 4.00
N GLU A 248 -39.55 23.63 3.70
CA GLU A 248 -40.97 23.84 3.44
C GLU A 248 -41.31 23.57 1.95
N SER A 249 -40.43 23.91 1.04
CA SER A 249 -40.64 23.74 -0.40
C SER A 249 -39.33 23.57 -1.16
N LEU A 250 -39.40 22.85 -2.27
CA LEU A 250 -38.33 22.71 -3.25
C LEU A 250 -38.75 23.48 -4.53
N THR A 251 -37.80 24.12 -5.18
CA THR A 251 -38.03 24.79 -6.47
C THR A 251 -37.88 23.82 -7.64
N LYS A 252 -36.89 22.92 -7.55
CA LYS A 252 -36.67 21.88 -8.56
C LYS A 252 -35.78 20.75 -8.00
N VAL A 253 -35.78 19.60 -8.70
CA VAL A 253 -34.79 18.54 -8.58
C VAL A 253 -34.26 18.21 -9.97
N GLU A 254 -32.94 18.23 -10.12
CA GLU A 254 -32.25 17.94 -11.35
C GLU A 254 -31.49 16.61 -11.28
N ILE A 255 -31.53 15.81 -12.35
CA ILE A 255 -30.73 14.59 -12.51
C ILE A 255 -29.71 14.83 -13.60
N TYR A 256 -28.46 14.56 -13.27
CA TYR A 256 -27.33 14.61 -14.18
C TYR A 256 -26.78 13.21 -14.41
N ARG A 257 -26.34 12.93 -15.63
CA ARG A 257 -25.51 11.79 -15.98
C ARG A 257 -24.17 12.28 -16.52
N ASN A 258 -23.06 11.84 -15.91
CA ASN A 258 -21.70 12.22 -16.30
C ASN A 258 -21.56 13.77 -16.43
N ALA A 259 -22.09 14.50 -15.44
CA ALA A 259 -22.16 15.95 -15.37
C ALA A 259 -23.08 16.63 -16.43
N LYS A 260 -23.80 15.90 -17.26
CA LYS A 260 -24.78 16.44 -18.22
C LYS A 260 -26.18 16.32 -17.64
N LEU A 261 -26.93 17.44 -17.59
CA LEU A 261 -28.35 17.45 -17.20
C LEU A 261 -29.17 16.57 -18.16
N ILE A 262 -29.96 15.65 -17.60
CA ILE A 262 -30.83 14.73 -18.36
C ILE A 262 -32.31 14.94 -18.09
N THR A 263 -32.70 15.43 -16.90
CA THR A 263 -34.09 15.76 -16.59
C THR A 263 -34.19 16.72 -15.40
N THR A 264 -35.33 17.42 -15.30
CA THR A 264 -35.68 18.31 -14.20
C THR A 264 -37.12 18.02 -13.76
N PHE A 265 -37.31 17.92 -12.44
CA PHE A 265 -38.63 17.90 -11.80
C PHE A 265 -38.90 19.28 -11.20
N GLU A 266 -39.92 19.98 -11.70
CA GLU A 266 -40.27 21.32 -11.24
C GLU A 266 -41.17 21.28 -10.01
N ASN A 267 -40.86 22.06 -8.98
CA ASN A 267 -41.63 22.26 -7.75
C ASN A 267 -42.09 20.94 -7.07
N PRO A 268 -41.23 19.91 -6.90
CA PRO A 268 -41.64 18.71 -6.22
C PRO A 268 -41.82 18.98 -4.71
N SER A 269 -42.79 18.30 -4.07
CA SER A 269 -42.91 18.40 -2.62
C SER A 269 -41.73 17.71 -1.92
N PRO A 270 -41.33 18.17 -0.71
CA PRO A 270 -40.44 17.42 0.16
C PRO A 270 -41.03 16.05 0.54
N ASN A 271 -40.16 15.05 0.77
CA ASN A 271 -40.51 13.68 1.15
C ASN A 271 -41.36 12.92 0.11
N VAL A 272 -41.17 13.18 -1.17
CA VAL A 272 -41.85 12.45 -2.26
C VAL A 272 -40.87 11.53 -2.96
N GLN A 273 -41.30 10.30 -3.21
CA GLN A 273 -40.56 9.36 -4.05
C GLN A 273 -40.79 9.73 -5.52
N LEU A 274 -39.70 9.93 -6.24
CA LEU A 274 -39.69 10.21 -7.67
C LEU A 274 -38.97 9.08 -8.43
N HIS A 275 -39.37 8.89 -9.66
CA HIS A 275 -38.83 7.88 -10.55
C HIS A 275 -38.53 8.50 -11.92
N TYR A 276 -37.41 8.08 -12.53
CA TYR A 276 -37.01 8.45 -13.88
C TYR A 276 -36.31 7.30 -14.57
N THR A 277 -36.66 7.00 -15.83
CA THR A 277 -35.96 6.05 -16.67
C THR A 277 -35.09 6.80 -17.68
N ASP A 278 -33.78 6.67 -17.55
CA ASP A 278 -32.84 7.12 -18.57
C ASP A 278 -32.82 6.07 -19.70
N ASN A 279 -33.24 6.47 -20.91
CA ASN A 279 -33.36 5.58 -22.09
C ASN A 279 -32.13 5.69 -23.02
N SER A 280 -31.11 6.41 -22.66
CA SER A 280 -29.95 6.64 -23.54
C SER A 280 -28.61 6.73 -22.80
N PRO A 281 -28.37 5.96 -21.72
CA PRO A 281 -27.05 5.95 -21.11
C PRO A 281 -26.02 5.37 -22.08
N THR A 282 -24.77 5.75 -21.89
CA THR A 282 -23.65 5.17 -22.65
C THR A 282 -23.25 3.82 -22.06
N GLN A 283 -22.80 2.89 -22.90
CA GLN A 283 -22.19 1.67 -22.39
C GLN A 283 -20.98 1.98 -21.51
N GLY A 284 -20.87 1.28 -20.38
CA GLY A 284 -19.82 1.49 -19.39
C GLY A 284 -20.34 2.12 -18.10
N ILE A 285 -19.42 2.66 -17.30
CA ILE A 285 -19.74 3.30 -16.03
C ILE A 285 -20.42 4.65 -16.29
N ASN A 286 -21.62 4.81 -15.74
CA ASN A 286 -22.37 6.06 -15.73
C ASN A 286 -22.50 6.55 -14.29
N GLN A 287 -22.12 7.81 -14.05
CA GLN A 287 -22.30 8.48 -12.78
C GLN A 287 -23.56 9.33 -12.83
N TYR A 288 -24.50 9.06 -11.94
CA TYR A 288 -25.71 9.85 -11.76
C TYR A 288 -25.58 10.74 -10.53
N SER A 289 -25.93 12.04 -10.70
CA SER A 289 -25.98 13.03 -9.63
C SER A 289 -27.39 13.62 -9.56
N ILE A 290 -28.00 13.59 -8.37
CA ILE A 290 -29.34 14.12 -8.10
C ILE A 290 -29.21 15.30 -7.16
N ILE A 291 -29.70 16.46 -7.57
CA ILE A 291 -29.52 17.72 -6.85
C ILE A 291 -30.89 18.38 -6.66
N ALA A 292 -31.25 18.64 -5.41
CA ALA A 292 -32.45 19.40 -5.06
C ALA A 292 -32.10 20.90 -4.87
N TYR A 293 -33.04 21.75 -5.17
CA TYR A 293 -32.94 23.21 -5.02
C TYR A 293 -34.12 23.76 -4.24
N ASN A 294 -33.89 24.79 -3.46
CA ASN A 294 -34.91 25.63 -2.85
C ASN A 294 -34.65 27.12 -3.16
N ASN A 295 -35.36 28.05 -2.53
CA ASN A 295 -35.20 29.47 -2.75
C ASN A 295 -33.83 30.02 -2.29
N VAL A 296 -33.13 29.30 -1.41
CA VAL A 296 -31.79 29.67 -0.94
C VAL A 296 -30.74 29.31 -1.98
N GLY A 297 -30.89 28.14 -2.64
CA GLY A 297 -29.96 27.74 -3.68
C GLY A 297 -29.88 26.24 -3.91
N LYS A 298 -28.75 25.87 -4.50
CA LYS A 298 -28.38 24.50 -4.85
C LYS A 298 -28.02 23.71 -3.58
N GLY A 299 -28.65 22.56 -3.40
CA GLY A 299 -28.34 21.61 -2.34
C GLY A 299 -27.16 20.70 -2.68
N LEU A 300 -26.85 19.78 -1.78
CA LEU A 300 -25.84 18.75 -1.99
C LEU A 300 -26.28 17.73 -3.04
N ALA A 301 -25.35 17.32 -3.86
CA ALA A 301 -25.55 16.23 -4.81
C ALA A 301 -25.55 14.86 -4.10
N ALA A 302 -26.57 14.03 -4.35
CA ALA A 302 -26.49 12.61 -4.11
C ALA A 302 -25.90 11.94 -5.35
N VAL A 303 -24.79 11.21 -5.22
CA VAL A 303 -24.04 10.63 -6.34
C VAL A 303 -24.01 9.12 -6.21
N LYS A 304 -24.27 8.42 -7.32
CA LYS A 304 -24.12 6.97 -7.44
C LYS A 304 -23.67 6.58 -8.83
N GLU A 305 -22.79 5.59 -8.94
CA GLU A 305 -22.33 5.02 -10.20
C GLU A 305 -22.99 3.66 -10.45
N THR A 306 -23.21 3.36 -11.73
CA THR A 306 -23.63 2.03 -12.18
C THR A 306 -23.00 1.72 -13.53
N PHE A 307 -22.74 0.43 -13.80
CA PHE A 307 -22.33 -0.03 -15.10
C PHE A 307 -23.57 -0.35 -15.96
N VAL A 308 -23.61 0.15 -17.18
CA VAL A 308 -24.72 -0.06 -18.13
C VAL A 308 -24.19 -0.73 -19.39
N GLY A 309 -24.97 -1.65 -19.94
CA GLY A 309 -24.58 -2.42 -21.12
C GLY A 309 -23.95 -3.77 -20.79
N ILE A 310 -23.24 -4.34 -21.76
CA ILE A 310 -22.57 -5.64 -21.59
C ILE A 310 -21.20 -5.41 -20.96
N ASP A 311 -20.98 -6.00 -19.79
CA ASP A 311 -19.71 -5.97 -19.07
C ASP A 311 -18.78 -7.10 -19.52
N ILE A 312 -17.48 -6.94 -19.26
CA ILE A 312 -16.52 -8.04 -19.32
C ILE A 312 -16.66 -8.92 -18.06
N PRO A 313 -16.31 -10.20 -18.09
CA PRO A 313 -16.36 -11.03 -16.90
C PRO A 313 -15.35 -10.55 -15.85
N ALA A 314 -15.64 -10.76 -14.58
CA ALA A 314 -14.64 -10.60 -13.54
C ALA A 314 -13.46 -11.57 -13.75
N PRO A 315 -12.24 -11.25 -13.30
CA PRO A 315 -11.10 -12.16 -13.40
C PRO A 315 -11.39 -13.47 -12.65
N PRO A 316 -10.94 -14.64 -13.17
CA PRO A 316 -11.04 -15.91 -12.46
C PRO A 316 -10.39 -15.83 -11.07
N LYS A 317 -10.95 -16.54 -10.10
CA LYS A 317 -10.48 -16.57 -8.70
C LYS A 317 -9.96 -17.98 -8.34
N ASP A 318 -9.22 -18.06 -7.22
CA ASP A 318 -8.72 -19.33 -6.67
C ASP A 318 -7.96 -20.18 -7.70
N ILE A 319 -7.01 -19.55 -8.38
CA ILE A 319 -6.22 -20.19 -9.42
C ILE A 319 -5.14 -21.04 -8.75
N ILE A 320 -5.23 -22.34 -8.90
CA ILE A 320 -4.36 -23.30 -8.24
C ILE A 320 -3.56 -24.06 -9.30
N LEU A 321 -2.24 -23.93 -9.22
CA LEU A 321 -1.27 -24.68 -10.00
C LEU A 321 -0.74 -25.83 -9.15
N LYS A 322 -0.74 -27.03 -9.71
CA LYS A 322 -0.25 -28.27 -9.04
C LYS A 322 0.56 -29.13 -10.00
N GLU A 323 1.59 -29.79 -9.45
CA GLU A 323 2.28 -30.92 -10.06
C GLU A 323 1.75 -32.21 -9.44
N SER A 324 1.21 -33.12 -10.23
CA SER A 324 0.84 -34.47 -9.81
C SER A 324 0.96 -35.43 -10.99
N ASP A 325 1.42 -36.66 -10.72
CA ASP A 325 1.55 -37.73 -11.72
C ASP A 325 2.31 -37.30 -12.98
N ASN A 326 3.40 -36.58 -12.82
CA ASN A 326 4.21 -35.99 -13.91
C ASN A 326 3.41 -35.06 -14.85
N ARG A 327 2.44 -34.33 -14.32
CA ARG A 327 1.63 -33.37 -15.08
C ARG A 327 1.48 -32.08 -14.30
N ILE A 328 1.38 -30.98 -15.02
CA ILE A 328 1.00 -29.69 -14.45
C ILE A 328 -0.48 -29.45 -14.74
N THR A 329 -1.25 -29.29 -13.66
CA THR A 329 -2.67 -28.98 -13.72
C THR A 329 -2.91 -27.59 -13.14
N LEU A 330 -3.64 -26.78 -13.88
CA LEU A 330 -4.10 -25.45 -13.47
C LEU A 330 -5.62 -25.49 -13.38
N ALA A 331 -6.18 -25.12 -12.24
CA ALA A 331 -7.62 -25.05 -12.01
C ALA A 331 -8.01 -23.69 -11.44
N TRP A 332 -9.23 -23.24 -11.72
CA TRP A 332 -9.72 -21.95 -11.25
C TRP A 332 -11.22 -21.96 -11.00
N LYS A 333 -11.71 -20.94 -10.28
CA LYS A 333 -13.16 -20.70 -10.14
C LYS A 333 -13.67 -19.81 -11.26
N THR A 334 -14.77 -20.25 -11.86
CA THR A 334 -15.54 -19.51 -12.87
C THR A 334 -16.06 -18.21 -12.28
N PRO A 335 -15.91 -17.05 -12.95
CA PRO A 335 -16.54 -15.80 -12.53
C PRO A 335 -18.07 -15.89 -12.63
N THR A 336 -18.75 -15.33 -11.65
CA THR A 336 -20.22 -15.27 -11.56
C THR A 336 -20.76 -13.85 -11.72
N GLU A 337 -19.89 -12.86 -11.88
CA GLU A 337 -20.22 -11.42 -11.95
C GLU A 337 -19.37 -10.73 -13.01
N GLY A 338 -19.85 -9.62 -13.54
CA GLY A 338 -19.06 -8.73 -14.40
C GLY A 338 -17.97 -7.99 -13.61
N ALA A 339 -16.93 -7.54 -14.28
CA ALA A 339 -15.79 -6.85 -13.68
C ALA A 339 -16.19 -5.53 -12.98
N HIS A 340 -17.29 -4.92 -13.39
CA HIS A 340 -17.84 -3.68 -12.84
C HIS A 340 -19.23 -3.88 -12.20
N ASN A 341 -19.56 -5.13 -11.81
CA ASN A 341 -20.87 -5.54 -11.34
C ASN A 341 -22.00 -5.35 -12.38
N GLY A 342 -21.63 -5.24 -13.67
CA GLY A 342 -22.55 -5.20 -14.79
C GLY A 342 -22.95 -6.58 -15.28
N TYR A 343 -23.89 -6.62 -16.22
CA TYR A 343 -24.30 -7.86 -16.89
C TYR A 343 -23.19 -8.37 -17.82
N PHE A 344 -22.86 -9.65 -17.73
CA PHE A 344 -22.04 -10.33 -18.74
C PHE A 344 -22.75 -11.61 -19.19
N ASP A 345 -22.55 -11.98 -20.46
CA ASP A 345 -23.16 -13.19 -21.01
C ASP A 345 -22.32 -14.43 -20.70
N ALA A 346 -22.67 -15.13 -19.61
CA ALA A 346 -21.99 -16.35 -19.17
C ALA A 346 -22.06 -17.50 -20.21
N SER A 347 -23.02 -17.48 -21.17
CA SER A 347 -23.15 -18.55 -22.17
C SER A 347 -22.00 -18.57 -23.18
N THR A 348 -21.33 -17.41 -23.37
CA THR A 348 -20.20 -17.27 -24.29
C THR A 348 -18.85 -17.44 -23.59
N LEU A 349 -18.83 -17.71 -22.26
CA LEU A 349 -17.63 -17.76 -21.44
C LEU A 349 -16.61 -18.80 -21.94
N SER A 350 -15.35 -18.36 -21.96
CA SER A 350 -14.16 -19.16 -22.22
C SER A 350 -12.98 -18.57 -21.51
N TYR A 351 -11.84 -19.26 -21.52
CA TYR A 351 -10.63 -18.83 -20.80
C TYR A 351 -9.42 -18.86 -21.70
N ASN A 352 -8.48 -17.95 -21.44
CA ASN A 352 -7.14 -17.99 -22.00
C ASN A 352 -6.14 -18.24 -20.87
N VAL A 353 -5.15 -19.10 -21.14
CA VAL A 353 -4.06 -19.41 -20.21
C VAL A 353 -2.76 -18.81 -20.72
N TYR A 354 -1.97 -18.23 -19.80
CA TYR A 354 -0.77 -17.49 -20.08
C TYR A 354 0.41 -17.99 -19.24
N THR A 355 1.63 -17.87 -19.79
CA THR A 355 2.83 -17.91 -18.97
C THR A 355 2.91 -16.68 -18.05
N LYS A 356 3.81 -16.71 -17.08
CA LYS A 356 4.10 -15.56 -16.20
C LYS A 356 4.42 -14.27 -16.99
N ASP A 357 5.09 -14.39 -18.13
CA ASP A 357 5.52 -13.27 -18.97
C ASP A 357 4.44 -12.82 -19.97
N GLY A 358 3.22 -13.35 -19.85
CA GLY A 358 2.07 -12.95 -20.67
C GLY A 358 2.00 -13.62 -22.05
N VAL A 359 2.80 -14.65 -22.30
CA VAL A 359 2.71 -15.45 -23.53
C VAL A 359 1.52 -16.40 -23.41
N ILE A 360 0.68 -16.45 -24.44
CA ILE A 360 -0.50 -17.32 -24.45
C ILE A 360 -0.07 -18.77 -24.66
N LEU A 361 -0.50 -19.64 -23.76
CA LEU A 361 -0.33 -21.09 -23.85
C LEU A 361 -1.52 -21.75 -24.55
N GLU A 362 -2.75 -21.35 -24.19
CA GLU A 362 -3.99 -21.91 -24.74
C GLU A 362 -5.07 -20.83 -24.75
N LYS A 363 -5.96 -20.88 -25.76
CA LYS A 363 -7.11 -19.97 -25.92
C LYS A 363 -8.43 -20.70 -26.00
N GLY A 364 -9.49 -20.04 -25.52
CA GLY A 364 -10.87 -20.47 -25.74
C GLY A 364 -11.26 -21.74 -25.00
N ILE A 365 -10.58 -22.04 -23.87
CA ILE A 365 -10.89 -23.18 -23.00
C ILE A 365 -12.31 -23.01 -22.45
N LYS A 366 -13.14 -24.05 -22.53
CA LYS A 366 -14.56 -24.00 -22.12
C LYS A 366 -14.83 -24.55 -20.72
N HIS A 367 -13.81 -25.05 -20.04
CA HIS A 367 -13.86 -25.60 -18.69
C HIS A 367 -12.85 -24.89 -17.80
N SER A 368 -12.99 -25.00 -16.50
CA SER A 368 -12.16 -24.27 -15.51
C SER A 368 -10.91 -25.06 -15.11
N GLU A 369 -10.29 -25.74 -16.06
CA GLU A 369 -9.08 -26.54 -15.88
C GLU A 369 -8.24 -26.52 -17.16
N PHE A 370 -6.91 -26.54 -17.00
CA PHE A 370 -5.93 -26.68 -18.07
C PHE A 370 -4.81 -27.63 -17.62
N ILE A 371 -4.41 -28.52 -18.52
CA ILE A 371 -3.30 -29.45 -18.31
C ILE A 371 -2.19 -29.10 -19.29
N ASP A 372 -1.04 -28.64 -18.76
CA ASP A 372 0.13 -28.44 -19.58
C ASP A 372 0.84 -29.76 -19.84
N LYS A 373 0.79 -30.23 -21.10
CA LYS A 373 1.41 -31.46 -21.56
C LYS A 373 2.80 -31.27 -22.15
N ASN A 374 3.21 -30.01 -22.35
CA ASN A 374 4.42 -29.66 -23.09
C ASN A 374 5.57 -29.21 -22.19
N ILE A 375 5.30 -29.05 -20.88
CA ILE A 375 6.31 -28.57 -19.95
C ILE A 375 7.25 -29.71 -19.52
N GLU A 376 8.55 -29.44 -19.57
CA GLU A 376 9.57 -30.34 -19.04
C GLU A 376 9.67 -30.18 -17.52
N LEU A 377 9.48 -31.27 -16.79
CA LEU A 377 9.45 -31.32 -15.33
C LEU A 377 10.80 -31.73 -14.72
N LYS A 378 11.79 -32.10 -15.55
CA LYS A 378 13.12 -32.54 -15.13
C LYS A 378 14.18 -31.46 -15.42
N GLY A 379 15.38 -31.69 -14.88
CA GLY A 379 16.54 -30.81 -15.07
C GLY A 379 16.62 -29.70 -14.03
N ALA A 380 17.23 -28.58 -14.38
CA ALA A 380 17.45 -27.46 -13.46
C ALA A 380 16.13 -26.94 -12.91
N GLN A 381 16.12 -26.63 -11.61
CA GLN A 381 14.93 -26.14 -10.95
C GLN A 381 14.58 -24.73 -11.40
N LYS A 382 13.29 -24.46 -11.53
CA LYS A 382 12.74 -23.14 -11.86
C LYS A 382 11.36 -22.94 -11.26
N LEU A 383 10.98 -21.66 -11.09
CA LEU A 383 9.65 -21.27 -10.64
C LEU A 383 8.68 -21.27 -11.83
N LEU A 384 7.56 -21.97 -11.69
CA LEU A 384 6.46 -21.97 -12.64
C LEU A 384 5.26 -21.25 -12.03
N CYS A 385 4.64 -20.38 -12.84
CA CYS A 385 3.43 -19.65 -12.51
C CYS A 385 2.66 -19.40 -13.81
N TYR A 386 1.34 -19.59 -13.80
CA TYR A 386 0.47 -19.34 -14.94
C TYR A 386 -0.57 -18.27 -14.61
N GLY A 387 -1.01 -17.58 -15.66
CA GLY A 387 -2.11 -16.63 -15.60
C GLY A 387 -3.34 -17.15 -16.31
N VAL A 388 -4.52 -16.76 -15.85
CA VAL A 388 -5.81 -17.08 -16.49
C VAL A 388 -6.64 -15.83 -16.64
N SER A 389 -7.22 -15.59 -17.83
CA SER A 389 -8.27 -14.62 -18.05
C SER A 389 -9.58 -15.31 -18.44
N ALA A 390 -10.69 -14.64 -18.19
CA ALA A 390 -12.01 -15.03 -18.66
C ALA A 390 -12.42 -14.17 -19.86
N VAL A 391 -13.02 -14.76 -20.87
CA VAL A 391 -13.39 -14.12 -22.14
C VAL A 391 -14.85 -14.37 -22.46
N THR A 392 -15.58 -13.32 -22.83
CA THR A 392 -16.95 -13.37 -23.34
C THR A 392 -17.08 -12.51 -24.61
N ALA A 393 -18.27 -12.46 -25.20
CA ALA A 393 -18.56 -11.52 -26.28
C ALA A 393 -18.38 -10.04 -25.87
N GLY A 394 -18.48 -9.70 -24.56
CA GLY A 394 -18.23 -8.36 -24.01
C GLY A 394 -16.77 -7.98 -23.92
N GLY A 395 -15.86 -8.96 -24.00
CA GLY A 395 -14.41 -8.74 -23.89
C GLY A 395 -13.72 -9.71 -22.94
N GLU A 396 -12.47 -9.42 -22.65
CA GLU A 396 -11.56 -10.22 -21.82
C GLU A 396 -11.29 -9.55 -20.49
N SER A 397 -11.31 -10.34 -19.40
CA SER A 397 -10.98 -9.88 -18.05
C SER A 397 -9.49 -9.59 -17.88
N LEU A 398 -9.12 -8.98 -16.77
CA LEU A 398 -7.74 -8.98 -16.31
C LEU A 398 -7.26 -10.42 -16.05
N ILE A 399 -5.94 -10.63 -16.20
CA ILE A 399 -5.29 -11.91 -15.93
C ILE A 399 -5.11 -12.06 -14.42
N SER A 400 -5.59 -13.15 -13.86
CA SER A 400 -5.29 -13.59 -12.49
C SER A 400 -4.14 -14.60 -12.51
N GLN A 401 -3.23 -14.49 -11.54
CA GLN A 401 -2.06 -15.37 -11.45
C GLN A 401 -2.32 -16.55 -10.50
N SER A 402 -1.74 -17.71 -10.80
CA SER A 402 -1.73 -18.87 -9.92
C SER A 402 -0.75 -18.69 -8.75
N ASN A 403 -0.82 -19.60 -7.76
CA ASN A 403 0.31 -19.84 -6.87
C ASN A 403 1.53 -20.26 -7.71
N PRO A 404 2.77 -19.88 -7.30
CA PRO A 404 3.97 -20.43 -7.88
C PRO A 404 4.23 -21.86 -7.39
N ILE A 405 4.83 -22.70 -8.23
CA ILE A 405 5.41 -24.00 -7.85
C ILE A 405 6.82 -24.13 -8.38
N VAL A 406 7.66 -24.94 -7.74
CA VAL A 406 9.01 -25.25 -8.20
C VAL A 406 8.97 -26.54 -8.99
N ILE A 407 9.44 -26.54 -10.23
CA ILE A 407 9.62 -27.72 -11.07
C ILE A 407 11.12 -27.98 -11.30
N GLY A 408 11.50 -29.15 -11.79
CA GLY A 408 12.88 -29.60 -11.96
C GLY A 408 13.23 -30.69 -10.95
N ASP A 409 14.43 -31.28 -11.08
CA ASP A 409 14.92 -32.36 -10.22
C ASP A 409 15.28 -31.83 -8.82
N SER A 410 14.94 -32.59 -7.78
CA SER A 410 15.29 -32.25 -6.38
C SER A 410 16.79 -32.39 -6.15
N TYR A 411 17.37 -31.51 -5.33
CA TYR A 411 18.75 -31.66 -4.85
C TYR A 411 18.87 -32.87 -3.94
N THR A 412 20.00 -33.53 -3.97
CA THR A 412 20.32 -34.65 -3.07
C THR A 412 20.97 -34.13 -1.79
N ILE A 413 20.91 -34.95 -0.71
CA ILE A 413 21.65 -34.70 0.53
C ILE A 413 23.04 -35.35 0.41
N PRO A 414 24.14 -34.70 0.87
CA PRO A 414 24.15 -33.40 1.56
C PRO A 414 23.91 -32.22 0.60
N PHE A 415 23.06 -31.29 1.03
CA PHE A 415 22.88 -29.99 0.37
C PHE A 415 23.58 -28.93 1.22
N HIS A 416 24.43 -28.12 0.61
CA HIS A 416 25.18 -27.06 1.30
C HIS A 416 25.19 -25.78 0.47
N GLU A 417 24.87 -24.66 1.11
CA GLU A 417 24.93 -23.33 0.51
C GLU A 417 25.51 -22.32 1.49
N SER A 418 26.69 -21.81 1.15
CA SER A 418 27.45 -20.82 1.93
C SER A 418 27.36 -19.40 1.38
N PHE A 419 26.66 -19.20 0.27
CA PHE A 419 26.56 -17.91 -0.42
C PHE A 419 27.91 -17.25 -0.71
N ALA A 420 28.94 -18.03 -0.99
CA ALA A 420 30.30 -17.57 -1.20
C ALA A 420 30.38 -16.34 -2.11
N MET A 421 31.16 -15.32 -1.71
CA MET A 421 31.29 -14.06 -2.43
C MET A 421 29.95 -13.34 -2.69
N GLY A 422 28.94 -13.55 -1.82
CA GLY A 422 27.62 -12.95 -1.96
C GLY A 422 26.83 -13.48 -3.16
N LYS A 423 27.00 -14.75 -3.51
CA LYS A 423 26.27 -15.42 -4.59
C LYS A 423 25.85 -16.80 -4.17
N PRO A 424 24.71 -17.31 -4.65
CA PRO A 424 24.39 -18.73 -4.49
C PRO A 424 25.31 -19.57 -5.39
N THR A 425 25.49 -20.83 -5.05
CA THR A 425 26.05 -21.83 -5.93
C THR A 425 25.27 -21.85 -7.25
N GLU A 426 25.94 -21.87 -8.41
CA GLU A 426 25.28 -21.72 -9.73
C GLU A 426 24.19 -22.76 -10.01
N GLU A 427 24.32 -23.93 -9.44
CA GLU A 427 23.35 -25.02 -9.60
C GLU A 427 22.16 -24.92 -8.63
N HIS A 428 22.26 -24.06 -7.61
CA HIS A 428 21.22 -23.92 -6.60
C HIS A 428 20.19 -22.89 -7.00
N PHE A 429 18.92 -23.26 -6.87
CA PHE A 429 17.78 -22.40 -7.15
C PHE A 429 17.16 -21.87 -5.86
N PHE A 430 16.97 -20.54 -5.82
CA PHE A 430 16.33 -19.84 -4.72
C PHE A 430 15.33 -18.83 -5.26
N TRP A 431 14.33 -18.53 -4.45
CA TRP A 431 13.35 -17.51 -4.79
C TRP A 431 12.82 -16.82 -3.54
N GLY A 432 12.31 -15.60 -3.67
CA GLY A 432 11.84 -14.79 -2.56
C GLY A 432 10.49 -14.14 -2.81
N GLU A 433 9.82 -13.79 -1.72
CA GLU A 433 8.62 -12.98 -1.70
C GLU A 433 8.85 -11.82 -0.75
N GLN A 434 8.22 -10.67 -1.00
CA GLN A 434 8.32 -9.52 -0.12
C GLN A 434 6.98 -8.80 0.00
N ASN A 435 6.74 -8.26 1.20
CA ASN A 435 5.68 -7.30 1.48
C ASN A 435 6.35 -6.07 2.10
N GLY A 436 6.61 -5.06 1.28
CA GLY A 436 7.42 -3.89 1.59
C GLY A 436 8.40 -3.56 0.46
N GLU A 437 9.30 -2.61 0.71
CA GLU A 437 10.23 -2.14 -0.33
C GLU A 437 11.41 -3.10 -0.56
N ASN A 438 11.87 -3.79 0.47
CA ASN A 438 13.04 -4.66 0.42
C ASN A 438 12.68 -6.14 0.56
N GLY A 439 13.33 -6.99 -0.23
CA GLY A 439 13.42 -8.43 -0.05
C GLY A 439 14.74 -8.86 0.59
N PHE A 440 14.96 -10.18 0.72
CA PHE A 440 16.28 -10.73 0.97
C PHE A 440 17.19 -10.47 -0.23
N VAL A 441 18.44 -10.13 0.06
CA VAL A 441 19.49 -9.90 -0.95
C VAL A 441 20.74 -10.68 -0.58
N PHE A 442 21.51 -11.11 -1.59
CA PHE A 442 22.83 -11.65 -1.38
C PHE A 442 23.79 -10.50 -1.02
N SER A 443 24.60 -10.69 0.00
CA SER A 443 25.45 -9.61 0.56
C SER A 443 26.82 -10.15 0.92
N THR A 444 27.83 -9.28 0.79
CA THR A 444 29.21 -9.54 1.23
C THR A 444 29.55 -8.75 2.50
N THR A 445 28.57 -8.12 3.14
CA THR A 445 28.81 -7.25 4.32
C THR A 445 29.06 -8.03 5.60
N HIS A 446 28.55 -9.25 5.68
CA HIS A 446 28.73 -10.18 6.79
C HIS A 446 28.93 -11.58 6.23
N SER A 447 29.63 -12.44 6.98
CA SER A 447 29.78 -13.87 6.68
C SER A 447 29.94 -14.62 7.99
N TYR A 448 29.43 -15.85 8.03
CA TYR A 448 29.68 -16.76 9.11
C TYR A 448 31.06 -17.40 9.01
N ASP A 449 31.49 -17.66 7.80
CA ASP A 449 32.75 -18.28 7.43
C ASP A 449 33.68 -17.27 6.70
N ASP A 450 34.83 -17.75 6.23
CA ASP A 450 35.81 -16.95 5.50
C ASP A 450 35.47 -16.76 4.00
N GLU A 451 34.29 -17.22 3.55
CA GLU A 451 33.89 -17.18 2.12
C GLU A 451 33.23 -15.87 1.70
N TYR A 452 33.06 -14.92 2.63
CA TYR A 452 32.57 -13.56 2.39
C TYR A 452 31.21 -13.47 1.71
N GLY A 453 30.22 -14.21 2.23
CA GLY A 453 28.86 -14.18 1.70
C GLY A 453 27.78 -14.47 2.71
N CYS A 454 26.57 -13.96 2.49
CA CYS A 454 25.37 -14.28 3.26
C CYS A 454 24.11 -13.75 2.57
N LEU A 455 22.94 -14.08 3.12
CA LEU A 455 21.67 -13.42 2.84
C LEU A 455 21.44 -12.29 3.84
N GLU A 456 21.02 -11.13 3.36
CA GLU A 456 20.69 -9.96 4.16
C GLU A 456 19.25 -9.53 3.92
N TYR A 457 18.49 -9.26 4.99
CA TYR A 457 17.21 -8.57 4.92
C TYR A 457 17.24 -7.32 5.81
N LEU A 458 17.06 -6.16 5.19
CA LEU A 458 16.98 -4.86 5.86
C LEU A 458 15.58 -4.27 5.66
N PRO A 459 14.70 -4.33 6.67
CA PRO A 459 13.37 -3.73 6.59
C PRO A 459 13.44 -2.21 6.57
N LYS A 460 12.50 -1.55 5.88
CA LYS A 460 12.36 -0.09 5.86
C LYS A 460 11.26 0.42 6.77
N ARG A 461 10.22 -0.37 7.00
CA ARG A 461 9.05 0.03 7.80
C ARG A 461 8.67 -1.07 8.78
N LYS A 462 8.05 -0.67 9.89
CA LYS A 462 7.35 -1.61 10.76
C LYS A 462 6.24 -2.31 9.97
N GLY A 463 6.20 -3.64 10.06
CA GLY A 463 5.25 -4.46 9.33
C GLY A 463 5.76 -5.00 7.99
N ASP A 464 6.91 -4.51 7.49
CA ASP A 464 7.57 -5.11 6.33
C ASP A 464 7.95 -6.56 6.63
N SER A 465 7.80 -7.41 5.62
CA SER A 465 8.24 -8.80 5.68
C SER A 465 8.85 -9.25 4.37
N ALA A 466 9.79 -10.18 4.45
CA ALA A 466 10.35 -10.84 3.29
C ALA A 466 10.61 -12.31 3.58
N SER A 467 10.52 -13.14 2.55
CA SER A 467 10.92 -14.54 2.63
C SER A 467 11.96 -14.89 1.58
N PHE A 468 12.73 -15.90 1.95
CA PHE A 468 13.68 -16.58 1.09
C PHE A 468 13.38 -18.06 1.12
N ASN A 469 13.34 -18.72 -0.04
CA ASN A 469 12.98 -20.12 -0.17
C ASN A 469 14.07 -20.87 -0.93
N THR A 470 14.40 -22.07 -0.46
CA THR A 470 15.26 -23.01 -1.22
C THR A 470 14.48 -23.63 -2.39
N GLY A 471 15.19 -24.25 -3.32
CA GLY A 471 14.59 -25.22 -4.23
C GLY A 471 14.11 -26.48 -3.50
N LYS A 472 13.67 -27.47 -4.28
CA LYS A 472 13.27 -28.80 -3.79
C LYS A 472 14.52 -29.58 -3.35
N ILE A 473 14.49 -30.17 -2.15
CA ILE A 473 15.55 -31.01 -1.61
C ILE A 473 14.96 -32.38 -1.26
N ASP A 474 15.51 -33.47 -1.82
CA ASP A 474 15.07 -34.83 -1.57
C ASP A 474 15.57 -35.30 -0.20
N VAL A 475 14.65 -35.56 0.70
CA VAL A 475 14.93 -36.06 2.07
C VAL A 475 14.52 -37.52 2.28
N ARG A 476 14.07 -38.19 1.21
CA ARG A 476 13.64 -39.60 1.27
C ARG A 476 14.80 -40.51 1.61
N ASN A 477 14.50 -41.56 2.37
CA ASN A 477 15.47 -42.59 2.77
C ASN A 477 16.66 -42.09 3.60
N VAL A 478 16.61 -40.83 4.08
CA VAL A 478 17.59 -40.31 5.01
C VAL A 478 17.12 -40.55 6.43
N ARG A 479 17.96 -41.21 7.25
CA ARG A 479 17.55 -41.71 8.56
C ARG A 479 17.15 -40.59 9.53
N ASN A 480 17.87 -39.48 9.55
CA ASN A 480 17.61 -38.33 10.41
C ASN A 480 17.93 -37.03 9.64
N PRO A 481 17.12 -36.65 8.64
CA PRO A 481 17.38 -35.44 7.90
C PRO A 481 17.25 -34.19 8.81
N ALA A 482 18.21 -33.30 8.73
CA ALA A 482 18.20 -32.06 9.52
C ALA A 482 18.63 -30.86 8.68
N LEU A 483 17.94 -29.74 8.87
CA LEU A 483 18.36 -28.42 8.44
C LEU A 483 19.32 -27.84 9.47
N MET A 484 20.50 -27.43 9.02
CA MET A 484 21.43 -26.61 9.80
C MET A 484 21.61 -25.29 9.08
N PHE A 485 21.63 -24.20 9.83
CA PHE A 485 21.90 -22.86 9.30
C PHE A 485 22.43 -21.94 10.39
N THR A 486 23.03 -20.85 9.98
CA THR A 486 23.46 -19.78 10.88
C THR A 486 22.67 -18.51 10.62
N TYR A 487 22.45 -17.72 11.66
CA TYR A 487 21.88 -16.40 11.51
C TYR A 487 22.50 -15.41 12.50
N PHE A 488 22.48 -14.14 12.09
CA PHE A 488 23.02 -13.04 12.90
C PHE A 488 22.00 -11.89 12.92
N CYS A 489 21.85 -11.28 14.09
CA CYS A 489 21.05 -10.08 14.31
C CYS A 489 21.79 -9.12 15.23
N TYR A 490 21.76 -7.84 14.94
CA TYR A 490 22.29 -6.82 15.84
C TYR A 490 21.42 -6.67 17.10
N PRO A 491 22.03 -6.26 18.25
CA PRO A 491 21.26 -5.83 19.42
C PRO A 491 20.23 -4.77 19.08
N GLY A 492 19.06 -4.83 19.72
CA GLY A 492 17.96 -3.89 19.47
C GLY A 492 17.10 -4.20 18.24
N HIS A 493 17.42 -5.25 17.45
CA HIS A 493 16.52 -5.69 16.36
C HIS A 493 15.17 -6.13 16.91
N LYS A 494 14.13 -5.92 16.11
CA LYS A 494 12.77 -6.42 16.38
C LYS A 494 12.26 -7.20 15.16
N ILE A 495 13.07 -8.15 14.69
CA ILE A 495 12.72 -9.05 13.59
C ILE A 495 12.35 -10.41 14.17
N LYS A 496 11.24 -10.96 13.70
CA LYS A 496 10.79 -12.32 13.97
C LYS A 496 11.13 -13.17 12.77
N LEU A 497 12.02 -14.15 12.96
CA LEU A 497 12.41 -15.09 11.92
C LEU A 497 11.64 -16.42 12.12
N LYS A 498 10.87 -16.82 11.12
CA LYS A 498 10.21 -18.13 11.05
C LYS A 498 10.92 -19.01 10.04
N VAL A 499 11.15 -20.26 10.40
CA VAL A 499 11.64 -21.30 9.49
C VAL A 499 10.51 -22.30 9.26
N ILE A 500 10.12 -22.45 8.00
CA ILE A 500 8.98 -23.26 7.58
C ILE A 500 9.48 -24.29 6.57
N ALA A 501 9.03 -25.53 6.70
CA ALA A 501 9.26 -26.58 5.71
C ALA A 501 7.94 -26.94 5.02
N THR A 502 7.98 -27.04 3.70
CA THR A 502 6.81 -27.38 2.86
C THR A 502 7.16 -28.55 1.94
N SER A 503 6.29 -29.54 1.88
CA SER A 503 6.30 -30.65 0.94
C SER A 503 4.96 -30.70 0.19
N PRO A 504 4.78 -31.56 -0.83
CA PRO A 504 3.48 -31.78 -1.45
C PRO A 504 2.38 -32.21 -0.47
N GLN A 505 2.74 -32.84 0.65
CA GLN A 505 1.82 -33.43 1.61
C GLN A 505 1.52 -32.52 2.80
N ARG A 506 2.45 -31.63 3.18
CA ARG A 506 2.32 -30.81 4.41
C ARG A 506 3.14 -29.53 4.41
N THR A 507 2.77 -28.65 5.31
CA THR A 507 3.55 -27.46 5.67
C THR A 507 3.64 -27.37 7.18
N ASP A 508 4.87 -27.34 7.72
CA ASP A 508 5.13 -27.21 9.15
C ASP A 508 6.04 -26.01 9.44
N THR A 509 5.72 -25.27 10.49
CA THR A 509 6.66 -24.30 11.07
C THR A 509 7.65 -25.04 11.96
N LEU A 510 8.91 -25.12 11.52
CA LEU A 510 9.97 -25.81 12.25
C LEU A 510 10.44 -25.03 13.47
N ALA A 511 10.54 -23.69 13.35
CA ALA A 511 10.97 -22.82 14.41
C ALA A 511 10.48 -21.38 14.23
N ILE A 512 10.37 -20.68 15.36
CA ILE A 512 10.12 -19.23 15.42
C ILE A 512 11.14 -18.62 16.37
N TYR A 513 11.95 -17.70 15.85
CA TYR A 513 12.92 -16.93 16.62
C TYR A 513 12.39 -15.52 16.77
N ASN A 514 11.86 -15.21 17.96
CA ASN A 514 11.40 -13.87 18.29
C ASN A 514 12.59 -13.00 18.73
N TYR A 515 12.56 -11.73 18.41
CA TYR A 515 13.57 -10.74 18.81
C TYR A 515 13.83 -10.72 20.33
N ALA A 516 12.83 -11.01 21.16
CA ALA A 516 12.97 -11.07 22.62
C ALA A 516 13.73 -12.34 23.12
N ALA A 517 13.74 -13.41 22.31
CA ALA A 517 14.42 -14.69 22.63
C ALA A 517 15.84 -14.77 22.06
N VAL A 518 16.19 -13.89 21.15
CA VAL A 518 17.54 -13.79 20.56
C VAL A 518 18.33 -12.85 21.42
N GLY A 519 19.01 -13.36 22.44
CA GLY A 519 19.84 -12.54 23.36
C GLY A 519 20.78 -11.59 22.62
N GLU A 520 21.12 -10.48 23.25
CA GLU A 520 21.91 -9.34 22.73
C GLU A 520 23.38 -9.68 22.38
N THR A 521 23.67 -10.83 21.77
CA THR A 521 25.03 -11.20 21.40
C THR A 521 25.33 -10.81 19.95
N LYS A 522 26.48 -10.18 19.74
CA LYS A 522 27.05 -9.86 18.42
C LYS A 522 27.71 -11.08 17.77
N GLU A 523 27.06 -12.24 17.83
CA GLU A 523 27.63 -13.51 17.38
C GLU A 523 26.65 -14.25 16.48
N TRP A 524 27.18 -14.94 15.47
CA TRP A 524 26.43 -15.86 14.66
C TRP A 524 25.88 -17.02 15.50
N LYS A 525 24.63 -17.39 15.28
CA LYS A 525 23.95 -18.45 16.01
C LYS A 525 23.65 -19.61 15.07
N LYS A 526 24.29 -20.75 15.31
CA LYS A 526 24.01 -22.01 14.60
C LYS A 526 22.73 -22.66 15.14
N LYS A 527 21.87 -23.11 14.21
CA LYS A 527 20.61 -23.81 14.53
C LYS A 527 20.54 -25.13 13.79
N VAL A 528 19.94 -26.11 14.44
CA VAL A 528 19.67 -27.43 13.89
C VAL A 528 18.18 -27.76 14.09
N LEU A 529 17.48 -28.05 13.01
CA LEU A 529 16.06 -28.36 13.00
C LEU A 529 15.81 -29.69 12.31
N LEU A 530 15.14 -30.60 12.99
CA LEU A 530 14.87 -31.95 12.46
C LEU A 530 13.80 -31.87 11.37
N LEU A 531 14.01 -32.64 10.29
CA LEU A 531 13.10 -32.79 9.17
C LEU A 531 12.44 -34.20 9.15
N ASP A 532 12.47 -34.94 10.27
CA ASP A 532 11.97 -36.33 10.37
C ASP A 532 10.54 -36.49 9.88
N LYS A 533 9.71 -35.49 10.08
CA LYS A 533 8.31 -35.50 9.59
C LYS A 533 8.20 -35.59 8.07
N PHE A 534 9.23 -35.15 7.33
CA PHE A 534 9.28 -35.06 5.87
C PHE A 534 10.01 -36.21 5.18
N LYS A 535 10.60 -37.13 5.94
CA LYS A 535 11.46 -38.22 5.42
C LYS A 535 10.79 -39.19 4.44
N ASN A 536 9.46 -39.19 4.38
CA ASN A 536 8.67 -39.99 3.46
C ASN A 536 8.04 -39.17 2.33
N ASP A 537 8.24 -37.86 2.34
CA ASP A 537 7.71 -36.93 1.34
C ASP A 537 8.70 -36.85 0.16
N ASP A 538 8.25 -36.55 -1.03
CA ASP A 538 9.08 -36.55 -2.25
C ASP A 538 10.21 -35.52 -2.19
N TYR A 539 9.96 -34.36 -1.55
CA TYR A 539 10.94 -33.33 -1.32
C TYR A 539 10.47 -32.37 -0.22
N VAL A 540 11.38 -31.54 0.23
CA VAL A 540 11.10 -30.39 1.10
C VAL A 540 11.62 -29.11 0.47
N ILE A 541 10.86 -28.03 0.62
CA ILE A 541 11.26 -26.65 0.37
C ILE A 541 11.34 -25.93 1.71
N LEU A 542 12.44 -25.23 1.97
CA LEU A 542 12.69 -24.52 3.22
C LEU A 542 12.47 -23.03 2.98
N LYS A 543 11.60 -22.42 3.79
CA LYS A 543 11.26 -21.00 3.75
C LYS A 543 11.75 -20.31 5.02
N PHE A 544 12.52 -19.25 4.86
CA PHE A 544 12.93 -18.35 5.91
C PHE A 544 12.13 -17.05 5.76
N LEU A 545 11.21 -16.79 6.69
CA LEU A 545 10.33 -15.61 6.68
C LEU A 545 10.72 -14.66 7.80
N ALA A 546 11.16 -13.47 7.46
CA ALA A 546 11.46 -12.39 8.38
C ALA A 546 10.32 -11.37 8.41
N GLU A 547 9.77 -11.10 9.61
CA GLU A 547 8.71 -10.10 9.87
C GLU A 547 9.29 -9.00 10.77
N SER A 548 9.19 -7.74 10.36
CA SER A 548 9.79 -6.62 11.10
C SER A 548 8.80 -5.89 11.99
N TYR A 549 9.23 -5.60 13.22
CA TYR A 549 8.50 -4.74 14.18
C TYR A 549 9.21 -3.39 14.41
N ASN A 550 10.35 -3.16 13.78
CA ASN A 550 11.07 -1.90 13.72
C ASN A 550 11.75 -1.75 12.35
N THR A 551 12.55 -0.70 12.17
CA THR A 551 13.23 -0.39 10.89
C THR A 551 14.75 -0.37 11.06
N ALA A 552 15.46 -0.39 9.92
CA ALA A 552 16.88 -0.10 9.79
C ALA A 552 17.88 -1.03 10.52
N ILE A 553 17.43 -2.18 11.03
CA ILE A 553 18.34 -3.18 11.62
C ILE A 553 18.20 -4.48 10.83
N PRO A 554 19.25 -4.95 10.16
CA PRO A 554 19.19 -6.14 9.31
C PRO A 554 19.23 -7.45 10.10
N VAL A 555 18.74 -8.52 9.44
CA VAL A 555 19.03 -9.91 9.80
C VAL A 555 19.83 -10.54 8.68
N TYR A 556 20.80 -11.40 9.06
CA TYR A 556 21.64 -12.15 8.14
C TYR A 556 21.42 -13.64 8.34
N ILE A 557 21.45 -14.41 7.24
CA ILE A 557 21.34 -15.87 7.24
C ILE A 557 22.47 -16.41 6.36
N ASP A 558 23.11 -17.50 6.83
CA ASP A 558 24.25 -18.08 6.15
C ASP A 558 24.37 -19.58 6.43
N ASP A 559 25.25 -20.27 5.72
CA ASP A 559 25.63 -21.67 5.93
C ASP A 559 24.40 -22.61 6.03
N ILE A 560 23.55 -22.58 4.98
CA ILE A 560 22.35 -23.42 4.91
C ILE A 560 22.73 -24.83 4.48
N ASN A 561 22.56 -25.81 5.38
CA ASN A 561 22.88 -27.19 5.15
C ASN A 561 21.66 -28.09 5.38
N VAL A 562 21.42 -29.05 4.49
CA VAL A 562 20.52 -30.18 4.75
C VAL A 562 21.33 -31.47 4.71
N ILE A 563 21.42 -32.13 5.84
CA ILE A 563 22.36 -33.23 6.07
C ILE A 563 21.71 -34.39 6.80
N ASN A 564 22.44 -35.51 6.84
CA ASN A 564 22.24 -36.59 7.82
C ASN A 564 23.28 -36.44 8.94
N PRO A 565 22.95 -35.91 10.11
CA PRO A 565 23.92 -35.62 11.17
C PRO A 565 24.71 -36.84 11.66
N LEU A 566 24.12 -38.03 11.57
CA LEU A 566 24.78 -39.28 11.99
C LEU A 566 25.84 -39.74 10.98
N ALA A 567 25.68 -39.45 9.70
CA ALA A 567 26.67 -39.79 8.67
C ALA A 567 27.94 -38.92 8.78
N GLU A 568 27.79 -37.65 9.17
CA GLU A 568 28.93 -36.75 9.36
C GLU A 568 29.76 -37.07 10.61
N LEU A 569 29.14 -37.64 11.67
CA LEU A 569 29.86 -38.09 12.86
C LEU A 569 30.70 -39.36 12.62
N ILE A 570 30.37 -40.15 11.59
CA ILE A 570 31.10 -41.36 11.22
C ILE A 570 32.29 -41.05 10.29
N ASN A 571 32.22 -39.95 9.56
CA ASN A 571 33.25 -39.51 8.59
C ASN A 571 34.26 -38.52 9.17
N ARG A 572 34.17 -38.17 10.45
CA ARG A 572 35.18 -37.45 11.25
C ARG A 572 35.88 -38.41 12.20
#